data_eff33913842992a5a595f6969a5ce119
#
_entry.id   eff33913842992a5a595f6969a5ce119
#
_cell.length_a   1.000
_cell.length_b   1.000
_cell.length_c   1.000
_cell.angle_alpha   90.00
_cell.angle_beta   90.00
_cell.angle_gamma   90.00
#
_symmetry.space_group_name_H-M   'P 1'
#
loop_
_entity.id
_entity.type
_entity.pdbx_description
1 polymer ?
#
loop_
_entity_poly.entity_id
_entity_poly.type
_entity_poly.pdbx_seq_one_letter_code
_entity_poly.pdbx_strand_id
1 'polypeptide(L)'
;MTPKPPIAMLAELTHRCPLSCPYCSNPLELARMDQELDTQTWKRAFQQAADLGVLQLHLSGGEPAVRRDLPDLVSAARDAGLYTNLITSGIGLNEKRLAELDDAGLDHVQLSLQGTTPEIADEIGGYKGGFKRKMQVAEWIGDIGFPLTLNAVLHRRNLHQIERALEIALEIGARRIEVATVQFHGWALKNRDALMPTREQAQEAIRIVNKARRELKGKLVIDFVPADYHEQLPKRCMGGWGTTGLNITPDGQVLPCHAAQTIPHLVFDNVRDTSLSDIWYNGSAFNAYRGTDWMPDTCMSCDRKEIDFGGCRCQAMALTGDPNATDPVCAKSPHHIKVKHQAHEHAAKGDDVPLTYRQPPGKAAEAAE
;
A
#
# COMPACT_ATOMS: atom_id res chain seq x y z
N MET A 1 -21.11 10.40 16.73
CA MET A 1 -21.02 11.44 15.66
C MET A 1 -21.04 10.73 14.32
N THR A 2 -21.78 11.24 13.35
CA THR A 2 -21.76 10.69 11.98
C THR A 2 -20.37 10.86 11.39
N PRO A 3 -19.76 9.81 10.81
CA PRO A 3 -18.46 9.93 10.17
C PRO A 3 -18.49 10.95 9.02
N LYS A 4 -17.38 11.65 8.80
CA LYS A 4 -17.24 12.50 7.61
C LYS A 4 -17.15 11.61 6.36
N PRO A 5 -17.53 12.13 5.17
CA PRO A 5 -17.27 11.43 3.92
C PRO A 5 -15.79 11.07 3.75
N PRO A 6 -15.47 9.97 3.05
CA PRO A 6 -14.08 9.62 2.72
C PRO A 6 -13.52 10.61 1.69
N ILE A 7 -12.20 10.85 1.75
CA ILE A 7 -11.51 11.74 0.80
C ILE A 7 -10.92 10.93 -0.37
N ALA A 8 -10.51 9.69 -0.10
CA ALA A 8 -9.82 8.85 -1.07
C ALA A 8 -10.39 7.43 -1.12
N MET A 9 -10.30 6.84 -2.30
CA MET A 9 -10.59 5.43 -2.52
C MET A 9 -9.40 4.73 -3.20
N LEU A 10 -9.01 3.58 -2.67
CA LEU A 10 -8.11 2.66 -3.33
C LEU A 10 -8.93 1.58 -4.05
N ALA A 11 -8.83 1.49 -5.37
CA ALA A 11 -9.46 0.47 -6.18
C ALA A 11 -8.40 -0.59 -6.55
N GLU A 12 -8.45 -1.74 -5.91
CA GLU A 12 -7.63 -2.89 -6.30
C GLU A 12 -8.30 -3.58 -7.49
N LEU A 13 -7.98 -3.14 -8.71
CA LEU A 13 -8.67 -3.55 -9.92
C LEU A 13 -8.49 -5.04 -10.26
N THR A 14 -7.37 -5.62 -9.84
CA THR A 14 -6.99 -7.01 -10.08
C THR A 14 -5.89 -7.43 -9.11
N HIS A 15 -5.82 -8.71 -8.77
CA HIS A 15 -4.65 -9.26 -8.07
C HIS A 15 -3.57 -9.84 -9.02
N ARG A 16 -3.82 -9.87 -10.33
CA ARG A 16 -2.82 -10.30 -11.32
C ARG A 16 -1.68 -9.29 -11.37
N CYS A 17 -0.45 -9.77 -11.26
CA CYS A 17 0.74 -8.94 -11.33
C CYS A 17 1.89 -9.74 -11.95
N PRO A 18 2.65 -9.18 -12.89
CA PRO A 18 3.83 -9.83 -13.46
C PRO A 18 5.00 -9.90 -12.47
N LEU A 19 4.99 -9.07 -11.42
CA LEU A 19 6.01 -9.09 -10.38
C LEU A 19 5.62 -10.05 -9.24
N SER A 20 6.62 -10.49 -8.48
CA SER A 20 6.47 -11.38 -7.33
C SER A 20 7.12 -10.82 -6.06
N CYS A 21 7.07 -9.51 -5.88
CA CYS A 21 7.76 -8.80 -4.80
C CYS A 21 7.58 -9.46 -3.43
N PRO A 22 8.64 -9.84 -2.72
CA PRO A 22 8.55 -10.52 -1.42
C PRO A 22 8.03 -9.60 -0.30
N TYR A 23 7.97 -8.29 -0.53
CA TYR A 23 7.37 -7.32 0.39
C TYR A 23 5.91 -6.99 0.08
N CYS A 24 5.27 -7.68 -0.89
CA CYS A 24 3.91 -7.39 -1.29
C CYS A 24 2.94 -7.52 -0.10
N SER A 25 2.09 -6.51 0.10
CA SER A 25 1.09 -6.50 1.17
C SER A 25 -0.25 -7.13 0.76
N ASN A 26 -0.41 -7.49 -0.52
CA ASN A 26 -1.61 -8.20 -0.97
C ASN A 26 -1.80 -9.51 -0.20
N PRO A 27 -3.03 -9.99 -0.03
CA PRO A 27 -3.32 -11.25 0.63
C PRO A 27 -2.52 -12.43 0.05
N LEU A 28 -2.31 -13.45 0.86
CA LEU A 28 -1.66 -14.69 0.40
C LEU A 28 -2.56 -15.44 -0.59
N GLU A 29 -3.88 -15.41 -0.34
CA GLU A 29 -4.91 -15.93 -1.25
C GLU A 29 -5.42 -14.77 -2.10
N LEU A 30 -5.15 -14.84 -3.38
CA LEU A 30 -5.50 -13.79 -4.33
C LEU A 30 -6.83 -14.09 -5.01
N ALA A 31 -7.65 -13.07 -5.23
CA ALA A 31 -8.85 -13.19 -6.05
C ALA A 31 -8.47 -13.68 -7.45
N ARG A 32 -9.21 -14.68 -7.95
CA ARG A 32 -9.05 -15.18 -9.31
C ARG A 32 -9.70 -14.26 -10.32
N MET A 33 -9.29 -14.34 -11.57
CA MET A 33 -9.79 -13.48 -12.64
C MET A 33 -11.31 -13.60 -12.84
N ASP A 34 -11.87 -14.77 -12.60
CA ASP A 34 -13.32 -15.03 -12.70
C ASP A 34 -14.14 -14.44 -11.52
N GLN A 35 -13.47 -14.01 -10.47
CA GLN A 35 -14.05 -13.34 -9.31
C GLN A 35 -13.97 -11.81 -9.40
N GLU A 36 -13.11 -11.29 -10.27
CA GLU A 36 -12.92 -9.84 -10.43
C GLU A 36 -14.21 -9.12 -10.82
N LEU A 37 -14.38 -7.91 -10.35
CA LEU A 37 -15.47 -7.05 -10.78
C LEU A 37 -15.36 -6.72 -12.27
N ASP A 38 -16.48 -6.75 -12.95
CA ASP A 38 -16.59 -6.30 -14.34
C ASP A 38 -16.50 -4.78 -14.48
N THR A 39 -16.30 -4.30 -15.70
CA THR A 39 -16.17 -2.88 -16.02
C THR A 39 -17.37 -2.07 -15.55
N GLN A 40 -18.59 -2.59 -15.68
CA GLN A 40 -19.81 -1.85 -15.33
C GLN A 40 -19.97 -1.71 -13.82
N THR A 41 -19.61 -2.73 -13.07
CA THR A 41 -19.63 -2.68 -11.60
C THR A 41 -18.61 -1.67 -11.08
N TRP A 42 -17.38 -1.64 -11.65
CA TRP A 42 -16.41 -0.60 -11.32
C TRP A 42 -16.91 0.81 -11.64
N LYS A 43 -17.51 1.02 -12.84
CA LYS A 43 -18.08 2.33 -13.21
C LYS A 43 -19.13 2.80 -12.20
N ARG A 44 -20.04 1.89 -11.77
CA ARG A 44 -21.02 2.21 -10.72
C ARG A 44 -20.34 2.55 -9.38
N ALA A 45 -19.31 1.80 -9.00
CA ALA A 45 -18.57 2.06 -7.75
C ALA A 45 -17.87 3.42 -7.78
N PHE A 46 -17.30 3.84 -8.91
CA PHE A 46 -16.67 5.16 -9.06
C PHE A 46 -17.70 6.29 -8.96
N GLN A 47 -18.86 6.14 -9.59
CA GLN A 47 -19.94 7.13 -9.43
C GLN A 47 -20.42 7.22 -7.97
N GLN A 48 -20.64 6.07 -7.32
CA GLN A 48 -21.01 6.06 -5.88
C GLN A 48 -19.93 6.65 -4.97
N ALA A 49 -18.66 6.47 -5.30
CA ALA A 49 -17.56 7.07 -4.56
C ALA A 49 -17.57 8.60 -4.68
N ALA A 50 -17.77 9.13 -5.89
CA ALA A 50 -17.90 10.58 -6.14
C ALA A 50 -19.12 11.16 -5.41
N ASP A 51 -20.28 10.49 -5.49
CA ASP A 51 -21.52 10.90 -4.81
C ASP A 51 -21.35 10.89 -3.28
N LEU A 52 -20.51 9.98 -2.75
CA LEU A 52 -20.16 9.89 -1.32
C LEU A 52 -19.21 11.00 -0.87
N GLY A 53 -18.50 11.67 -1.79
CA GLY A 53 -17.57 12.76 -1.51
C GLY A 53 -16.09 12.39 -1.67
N VAL A 54 -15.76 11.23 -2.24
CA VAL A 54 -14.38 10.87 -2.62
C VAL A 54 -13.88 11.86 -3.67
N LEU A 55 -12.66 12.35 -3.47
CA LEU A 55 -11.98 13.27 -4.40
C LEU A 55 -10.85 12.57 -5.17
N GLN A 56 -10.19 11.61 -4.55
CA GLN A 56 -9.02 10.92 -5.09
C GLN A 56 -9.30 9.43 -5.26
N LEU A 57 -9.07 8.94 -6.48
CA LEU A 57 -9.14 7.53 -6.82
C LEU A 57 -7.74 7.01 -7.16
N HIS A 58 -7.28 6.03 -6.39
CA HIS A 58 -6.05 5.31 -6.64
C HIS A 58 -6.36 3.99 -7.34
N LEU A 59 -6.02 3.88 -8.62
CA LEU A 59 -6.16 2.67 -9.43
C LEU A 59 -4.94 1.78 -9.18
N SER A 60 -5.13 0.65 -8.51
CA SER A 60 -4.07 -0.20 -7.98
C SER A 60 -4.44 -1.69 -8.07
N GLY A 61 -3.87 -2.50 -7.18
CA GLY A 61 -4.13 -3.93 -7.04
C GLY A 61 -2.85 -4.75 -7.10
N GLY A 62 -2.79 -5.74 -8.01
CA GLY A 62 -1.54 -6.35 -8.45
C GLY A 62 -0.82 -5.40 -9.42
N GLU A 63 -1.19 -5.49 -10.71
CA GLU A 63 -0.77 -4.53 -11.74
C GLU A 63 -1.99 -4.11 -12.55
N PRO A 64 -2.51 -2.90 -12.37
CA PRO A 64 -3.72 -2.45 -13.07
C PRO A 64 -3.56 -2.42 -14.59
N ALA A 65 -2.35 -2.21 -15.12
CA ALA A 65 -2.09 -2.18 -16.57
C ALA A 65 -2.37 -3.50 -17.28
N VAL A 66 -2.51 -4.64 -16.55
CA VAL A 66 -2.88 -5.92 -17.17
C VAL A 66 -4.38 -6.02 -17.52
N ARG A 67 -5.21 -5.10 -17.01
CA ARG A 67 -6.62 -5.01 -17.39
C ARG A 67 -6.75 -4.33 -18.75
N ARG A 68 -7.44 -4.97 -19.68
CA ARG A 68 -7.65 -4.42 -21.02
C ARG A 68 -8.56 -3.18 -21.00
N ASP A 69 -9.53 -3.17 -20.10
CA ASP A 69 -10.54 -2.12 -19.92
C ASP A 69 -10.06 -0.96 -19.02
N LEU A 70 -8.76 -0.90 -18.67
CA LEU A 70 -8.24 0.18 -17.84
C LEU A 70 -8.53 1.60 -18.38
N PRO A 71 -8.44 1.91 -19.70
CA PRO A 71 -8.82 3.23 -20.22
C PRO A 71 -10.30 3.54 -20.03
N ASP A 72 -11.19 2.53 -20.18
CA ASP A 72 -12.62 2.73 -19.94
C ASP A 72 -12.92 3.05 -18.46
N LEU A 73 -12.15 2.47 -17.54
CA LEU A 73 -12.24 2.74 -16.10
C LEU A 73 -11.71 4.14 -15.77
N VAL A 74 -10.59 4.56 -16.37
CA VAL A 74 -10.05 5.91 -16.21
C VAL A 74 -11.05 6.95 -16.72
N SER A 75 -11.61 6.74 -17.91
CA SER A 75 -12.62 7.63 -18.49
C SER A 75 -13.85 7.77 -17.59
N ALA A 76 -14.34 6.65 -17.04
CA ALA A 76 -15.48 6.66 -16.13
C ALA A 76 -15.19 7.39 -14.80
N ALA A 77 -13.97 7.25 -14.27
CA ALA A 77 -13.55 7.96 -13.08
C ALA A 77 -13.44 9.47 -13.32
N ARG A 78 -12.87 9.89 -14.46
CA ARG A 78 -12.84 11.29 -14.89
C ARG A 78 -14.26 11.85 -15.03
N ASP A 79 -15.15 11.12 -15.70
CA ASP A 79 -16.54 11.56 -15.94
C ASP A 79 -17.34 11.68 -14.63
N ALA A 80 -16.98 10.90 -13.61
CA ALA A 80 -17.50 11.04 -12.25
C ALA A 80 -16.84 12.20 -11.45
N GLY A 81 -15.83 12.88 -11.99
CA GLY A 81 -15.13 14.00 -11.35
C GLY A 81 -14.08 13.61 -10.33
N LEU A 82 -13.58 12.37 -10.37
CA LEU A 82 -12.52 11.88 -9.49
C LEU A 82 -11.15 12.22 -10.05
N TYR A 83 -10.23 12.70 -9.18
CA TYR A 83 -8.80 12.80 -9.52
C TYR A 83 -8.18 11.42 -9.50
N THR A 84 -7.63 11.00 -10.63
CA THR A 84 -7.13 9.62 -10.83
C THR A 84 -5.61 9.51 -10.67
N ASN A 85 -5.17 8.53 -9.89
CA ASN A 85 -3.76 8.16 -9.74
C ASN A 85 -3.58 6.68 -10.10
N LEU A 86 -2.79 6.39 -11.13
CA LEU A 86 -2.42 5.03 -11.50
C LEU A 86 -1.20 4.58 -10.72
N ILE A 87 -1.36 3.62 -9.81
CA ILE A 87 -0.27 2.99 -9.07
C ILE A 87 0.18 1.74 -9.84
N THR A 88 1.35 1.78 -10.43
CA THR A 88 1.83 0.73 -11.36
C THR A 88 3.28 0.34 -11.08
N SER A 89 3.61 -0.89 -11.42
CA SER A 89 5.00 -1.34 -11.52
C SER A 89 5.69 -0.88 -12.81
N GLY A 90 4.92 -0.37 -13.78
CA GLY A 90 5.39 -0.05 -15.13
C GLY A 90 5.51 -1.27 -16.05
N ILE A 91 5.44 -2.49 -15.50
CA ILE A 91 5.52 -3.70 -16.33
C ILE A 91 4.16 -3.92 -17.00
N GLY A 92 4.15 -3.98 -18.33
CA GLY A 92 2.92 -4.05 -19.12
C GLY A 92 2.49 -2.72 -19.73
N LEU A 93 3.06 -1.60 -19.28
CA LEU A 93 2.90 -0.32 -19.94
C LEU A 93 3.85 -0.18 -21.14
N ASN A 94 3.38 0.49 -22.18
CA ASN A 94 4.16 0.97 -23.32
C ASN A 94 3.66 2.35 -23.70
N GLU A 95 4.37 3.01 -24.60
CA GLU A 95 4.07 4.38 -25.05
C GLU A 95 2.61 4.50 -25.54
N LYS A 96 2.17 3.56 -26.40
CA LYS A 96 0.79 3.53 -26.89
C LYS A 96 -0.24 3.43 -25.74
N ARG A 97 0.02 2.56 -24.76
CA ARG A 97 -0.87 2.34 -23.63
C ARG A 97 -0.93 3.57 -22.72
N LEU A 98 0.17 4.26 -22.55
CA LEU A 98 0.20 5.53 -21.81
C LEU A 98 -0.56 6.62 -22.55
N ALA A 99 -0.43 6.73 -23.88
CA ALA A 99 -1.23 7.66 -24.69
C ALA A 99 -2.73 7.37 -24.61
N GLU A 100 -3.15 6.09 -24.65
CA GLU A 100 -4.56 5.69 -24.44
C GLU A 100 -5.08 6.13 -23.06
N LEU A 101 -4.25 6.10 -22.03
CA LEU A 101 -4.60 6.53 -20.67
C LEU A 101 -4.66 8.06 -20.55
N ASP A 102 -3.81 8.79 -21.27
CA ASP A 102 -3.85 10.24 -21.37
C ASP A 102 -5.14 10.70 -22.07
N ASP A 103 -5.46 10.12 -23.22
CA ASP A 103 -6.72 10.37 -23.95
C ASP A 103 -7.94 10.07 -23.07
N ALA A 104 -7.88 9.03 -22.23
CA ALA A 104 -8.91 8.68 -21.27
C ALA A 104 -9.03 9.69 -20.11
N GLY A 105 -8.01 10.54 -19.88
CA GLY A 105 -7.98 11.59 -18.87
C GLY A 105 -7.39 11.15 -17.53
N LEU A 106 -6.34 10.30 -17.56
CA LEU A 106 -5.57 9.97 -16.36
C LEU A 106 -4.81 11.21 -15.85
N ASP A 107 -4.93 11.53 -14.55
CA ASP A 107 -4.33 12.73 -13.98
C ASP A 107 -2.90 12.53 -13.46
N HIS A 108 -2.55 11.33 -13.01
CA HIS A 108 -1.29 11.09 -12.28
C HIS A 108 -0.80 9.65 -12.44
N VAL A 109 0.51 9.46 -12.44
CA VAL A 109 1.13 8.14 -12.39
C VAL A 109 2.05 8.04 -11.16
N GLN A 110 1.89 6.96 -10.39
CA GLN A 110 2.78 6.56 -9.32
C GLN A 110 3.52 5.29 -9.74
N LEU A 111 4.83 5.42 -10.00
CA LEU A 111 5.68 4.32 -10.46
C LEU A 111 6.42 3.68 -9.28
N SER A 112 6.31 2.37 -9.14
CA SER A 112 6.95 1.63 -8.05
C SER A 112 8.39 1.25 -8.41
N LEU A 113 9.34 1.54 -7.52
CA LEU A 113 10.76 1.21 -7.64
C LEU A 113 11.14 0.15 -6.59
N GLN A 114 11.64 -1.01 -7.03
CA GLN A 114 12.02 -2.12 -6.14
C GLN A 114 13.48 -2.04 -5.67
N GLY A 115 14.30 -1.31 -6.40
CA GLY A 115 15.73 -1.06 -6.13
C GLY A 115 16.27 -0.08 -7.14
N THR A 116 17.48 0.45 -6.90
CA THR A 116 18.10 1.50 -7.75
C THR A 116 19.14 0.95 -8.72
N THR A 117 19.35 -0.36 -8.71
CA THR A 117 20.19 -1.07 -9.68
C THR A 117 19.42 -2.22 -10.30
N PRO A 118 19.76 -2.66 -11.54
CA PRO A 118 19.09 -3.80 -12.16
C PRO A 118 19.11 -5.07 -11.30
N GLU A 119 20.25 -5.35 -10.64
CA GLU A 119 20.44 -6.55 -9.84
C GLU A 119 19.42 -6.61 -8.68
N ILE A 120 19.34 -5.55 -7.88
CA ILE A 120 18.46 -5.51 -6.70
C ILE A 120 17.00 -5.35 -7.14
N ALA A 121 16.72 -4.49 -8.12
CA ALA A 121 15.34 -4.26 -8.56
C ALA A 121 14.72 -5.50 -9.22
N ASP A 122 15.49 -6.22 -10.03
CA ASP A 122 15.03 -7.43 -10.71
C ASP A 122 14.92 -8.61 -9.73
N GLU A 123 15.85 -8.74 -8.78
CA GLU A 123 15.75 -9.72 -7.69
C GLU A 123 14.49 -9.47 -6.88
N ILE A 124 14.31 -8.28 -6.32
CA ILE A 124 13.15 -7.94 -5.48
C ILE A 124 11.83 -8.01 -6.25
N GLY A 125 11.82 -7.61 -7.51
CA GLY A 125 10.63 -7.72 -8.36
C GLY A 125 10.30 -9.16 -8.77
N GLY A 126 11.28 -10.07 -8.71
CA GLY A 126 11.19 -11.41 -9.30
C GLY A 126 11.01 -11.35 -10.83
N TYR A 127 11.56 -10.33 -11.49
CA TYR A 127 11.33 -10.06 -12.91
C TYR A 127 12.59 -9.50 -13.59
N LYS A 128 13.24 -10.33 -14.41
CA LYS A 128 14.47 -9.96 -15.14
C LYS A 128 14.20 -8.86 -16.17
N GLY A 129 15.01 -7.79 -16.13
CA GLY A 129 14.89 -6.62 -17.00
C GLY A 129 13.82 -5.62 -16.53
N GLY A 130 13.25 -5.82 -15.36
CA GLY A 130 12.22 -4.96 -14.77
C GLY A 130 12.71 -3.54 -14.53
N PHE A 131 13.94 -3.37 -14.01
CA PHE A 131 14.52 -2.05 -13.78
C PHE A 131 14.63 -1.24 -15.08
N LYS A 132 15.23 -1.84 -16.11
CA LYS A 132 15.38 -1.18 -17.42
C LYS A 132 14.02 -0.77 -18.01
N ARG A 133 13.02 -1.65 -17.89
CA ARG A 133 11.66 -1.36 -18.36
C ARG A 133 11.02 -0.19 -17.61
N LYS A 134 11.20 -0.09 -16.30
CA LYS A 134 10.69 1.02 -15.50
C LYS A 134 11.30 2.35 -15.88
N MET A 135 12.61 2.39 -16.10
CA MET A 135 13.28 3.64 -16.53
C MET A 135 12.74 4.09 -17.90
N GLN A 136 12.54 3.18 -18.83
CA GLN A 136 11.91 3.48 -20.10
C GLN A 136 10.47 3.98 -19.96
N VAL A 137 9.69 3.38 -19.06
CA VAL A 137 8.31 3.83 -18.78
C VAL A 137 8.32 5.21 -18.15
N ALA A 138 9.27 5.50 -17.25
CA ALA A 138 9.42 6.83 -16.65
C ALA A 138 9.73 7.90 -17.70
N GLU A 139 10.55 7.60 -18.71
CA GLU A 139 10.82 8.48 -19.85
C GLU A 139 9.54 8.78 -20.63
N TRP A 140 8.77 7.77 -21.03
CA TRP A 140 7.48 7.97 -21.72
C TRP A 140 6.45 8.76 -20.89
N ILE A 141 6.40 8.54 -19.57
CA ILE A 141 5.55 9.33 -18.66
C ILE A 141 5.95 10.80 -18.71
N GLY A 142 7.26 11.10 -18.71
CA GLY A 142 7.79 12.45 -18.83
C GLY A 142 7.48 13.09 -20.19
N ASP A 143 7.64 12.35 -21.29
CA ASP A 143 7.38 12.82 -22.66
C ASP A 143 5.90 13.19 -22.88
N ILE A 144 4.97 12.42 -22.32
CA ILE A 144 3.52 12.72 -22.34
C ILE A 144 3.21 13.89 -21.41
N GLY A 145 3.97 14.07 -20.32
CA GLY A 145 3.80 15.18 -19.38
C GLY A 145 2.96 14.84 -18.15
N PHE A 146 2.75 13.55 -17.84
CA PHE A 146 2.06 13.17 -16.61
C PHE A 146 2.84 13.62 -15.36
N PRO A 147 2.15 14.17 -14.35
CA PRO A 147 2.70 14.26 -13.01
C PRO A 147 3.15 12.88 -12.52
N LEU A 148 4.42 12.77 -12.08
CA LEU A 148 5.01 11.51 -11.65
C LEU A 148 5.33 11.53 -10.17
N THR A 149 4.87 10.50 -9.45
CA THR A 149 5.36 10.12 -8.12
C THR A 149 6.18 8.83 -8.24
N LEU A 150 7.39 8.81 -7.67
CA LEU A 150 8.15 7.58 -7.50
C LEU A 150 7.82 6.98 -6.13
N ASN A 151 7.54 5.67 -6.06
CA ASN A 151 7.32 4.97 -4.81
C ASN A 151 8.45 3.95 -4.57
N ALA A 152 9.18 4.08 -3.47
CA ALA A 152 10.25 3.19 -3.06
C ALA A 152 9.90 2.53 -1.73
N VAL A 153 9.62 1.22 -1.76
CA VAL A 153 9.44 0.43 -0.54
C VAL A 153 10.79 -0.04 -0.02
N LEU A 154 11.15 0.45 1.16
CA LEU A 154 12.44 0.20 1.79
C LEU A 154 12.38 -1.00 2.74
N HIS A 155 13.39 -1.83 2.62
CA HIS A 155 13.64 -2.99 3.49
C HIS A 155 15.15 -3.21 3.62
N ARG A 156 15.57 -4.16 4.45
CA ARG A 156 17.00 -4.44 4.68
C ARG A 156 17.84 -4.41 3.41
N ARG A 157 17.37 -5.04 2.32
CA ARG A 157 18.16 -5.25 1.11
C ARG A 157 18.33 -4.03 0.22
N ASN A 158 17.56 -2.95 0.42
CA ASN A 158 17.64 -1.73 -0.40
C ASN A 158 17.70 -0.42 0.40
N LEU A 159 17.66 -0.46 1.73
CA LEU A 159 17.76 0.72 2.59
C LEU A 159 19.02 1.56 2.31
N HIS A 160 20.14 0.93 1.96
CA HIS A 160 21.38 1.60 1.59
C HIS A 160 21.30 2.37 0.27
N GLN A 161 20.21 2.22 -0.48
CA GLN A 161 19.99 2.84 -1.78
C GLN A 161 19.12 4.11 -1.75
N ILE A 162 18.76 4.62 -0.56
CA ILE A 162 17.82 5.76 -0.42
C ILE A 162 18.33 6.99 -1.17
N GLU A 163 19.61 7.36 -1.02
CA GLU A 163 20.18 8.54 -1.69
C GLU A 163 20.07 8.39 -3.21
N ARG A 164 20.39 7.21 -3.75
CA ARG A 164 20.25 6.92 -5.17
C ARG A 164 18.80 6.94 -5.66
N ALA A 165 17.84 6.51 -4.83
CA ALA A 165 16.41 6.59 -5.17
C ALA A 165 15.95 8.06 -5.27
N LEU A 166 16.44 8.94 -4.41
CA LEU A 166 16.18 10.38 -4.48
C LEU A 166 16.78 11.01 -5.76
N GLU A 167 18.00 10.61 -6.14
CA GLU A 167 18.63 11.04 -7.39
C GLU A 167 17.82 10.59 -8.60
N ILE A 168 17.44 9.30 -8.67
CA ILE A 168 16.59 8.78 -9.74
C ILE A 168 15.28 9.56 -9.83
N ALA A 169 14.63 9.88 -8.70
CA ALA A 169 13.41 10.67 -8.72
C ALA A 169 13.60 12.03 -9.39
N LEU A 170 14.74 12.71 -9.13
CA LEU A 170 15.09 13.97 -9.80
C LEU A 170 15.41 13.76 -11.28
N GLU A 171 16.18 12.73 -11.62
CA GLU A 171 16.59 12.41 -13.00
C GLU A 171 15.40 12.14 -13.93
N ILE A 172 14.37 11.43 -13.43
CA ILE A 172 13.14 11.12 -14.17
C ILE A 172 12.08 12.22 -14.10
N GLY A 173 12.40 13.37 -13.50
CA GLY A 173 11.48 14.49 -13.37
C GLY A 173 10.30 14.26 -12.42
N ALA A 174 10.38 13.30 -11.49
CA ALA A 174 9.35 13.10 -10.51
C ALA A 174 9.23 14.32 -9.60
N ARG A 175 8.00 14.76 -9.35
CA ARG A 175 7.71 15.88 -8.44
C ARG A 175 7.62 15.44 -6.98
N ARG A 176 7.40 14.15 -6.76
CA ARG A 176 7.23 13.53 -5.44
C ARG A 176 7.90 12.18 -5.41
N ILE A 177 8.47 11.84 -4.28
CA ILE A 177 8.87 10.47 -3.95
C ILE A 177 8.22 10.06 -2.63
N GLU A 178 7.59 8.90 -2.62
CA GLU A 178 7.16 8.21 -1.42
C GLU A 178 8.22 7.19 -1.02
N VAL A 179 8.82 7.39 0.13
CA VAL A 179 9.80 6.49 0.73
C VAL A 179 9.11 5.80 1.89
N ALA A 180 8.70 4.56 1.72
CA ALA A 180 7.96 3.82 2.73
C ALA A 180 8.76 2.62 3.22
N THR A 181 8.93 2.49 4.53
CA THR A 181 9.50 1.26 5.09
C THR A 181 8.47 0.13 5.02
N VAL A 182 8.93 -1.06 4.67
CA VAL A 182 8.07 -2.25 4.53
C VAL A 182 7.17 -2.45 5.76
N GLN A 183 5.89 -2.71 5.51
CA GLN A 183 4.90 -3.11 6.52
C GLN A 183 4.71 -4.61 6.42
N PHE A 184 4.75 -5.31 7.55
CA PHE A 184 4.73 -6.78 7.58
C PHE A 184 3.31 -7.33 7.55
N HIS A 185 2.70 -7.28 6.36
CA HIS A 185 1.43 -7.93 6.01
C HIS A 185 1.64 -8.84 4.78
N GLY A 186 0.76 -9.80 4.57
CA GLY A 186 0.79 -10.67 3.39
C GLY A 186 2.16 -11.35 3.18
N TRP A 187 2.74 -11.17 2.00
CA TRP A 187 4.05 -11.75 1.64
C TRP A 187 5.20 -11.11 2.40
N ALA A 188 5.11 -9.84 2.76
CA ALA A 188 6.12 -9.19 3.61
C ALA A 188 6.25 -9.90 4.96
N LEU A 189 5.14 -10.35 5.56
CA LEU A 189 5.15 -11.08 6.82
C LEU A 189 5.84 -12.46 6.69
N LYS A 190 5.66 -13.17 5.56
CA LYS A 190 6.37 -14.42 5.26
C LYS A 190 7.88 -14.21 5.09
N ASN A 191 8.27 -13.06 4.54
CA ASN A 191 9.67 -12.71 4.27
C ASN A 191 10.29 -11.86 5.38
N ARG A 192 9.68 -11.79 6.55
CA ARG A 192 10.11 -10.90 7.64
C ARG A 192 11.59 -11.06 7.99
N ASP A 193 12.09 -12.28 8.02
CA ASP A 193 13.50 -12.60 8.31
C ASP A 193 14.48 -11.99 7.30
N ALA A 194 14.09 -11.97 6.03
CA ALA A 194 14.91 -11.44 4.94
C ALA A 194 14.77 -9.93 4.76
N LEU A 195 13.67 -9.34 5.22
CA LEU A 195 13.31 -7.95 4.94
C LEU A 195 13.44 -7.02 6.16
N MET A 196 13.50 -7.55 7.39
CA MET A 196 13.55 -6.74 8.60
C MET A 196 14.86 -5.95 8.69
N PRO A 197 14.85 -4.60 8.64
CA PRO A 197 16.05 -3.82 8.83
C PRO A 197 16.46 -3.81 10.31
N THR A 198 17.74 -3.58 10.56
CA THR A 198 18.21 -3.30 11.91
C THR A 198 17.71 -1.93 12.37
N ARG A 199 17.77 -1.67 13.68
CA ARG A 199 17.44 -0.37 14.24
C ARG A 199 18.35 0.73 13.70
N GLU A 200 19.63 0.43 13.56
CA GLU A 200 20.65 1.34 13.03
C GLU A 200 20.34 1.71 11.56
N GLN A 201 20.00 0.71 10.73
CA GLN A 201 19.59 0.93 9.34
C GLN A 201 18.34 1.81 9.28
N ALA A 202 17.33 1.57 10.11
CA ALA A 202 16.12 2.37 10.16
C ALA A 202 16.39 3.82 10.61
N GLN A 203 17.27 4.02 11.62
CA GLN A 203 17.67 5.35 12.08
C GLN A 203 18.47 6.11 11.02
N GLU A 204 19.36 5.43 10.30
CA GLU A 204 20.11 6.05 9.21
C GLU A 204 19.17 6.47 8.08
N ALA A 205 18.18 5.66 7.71
CA ALA A 205 17.15 6.04 6.74
C ALA A 205 16.42 7.32 7.15
N ILE A 206 16.02 7.43 8.42
CA ILE A 206 15.39 8.65 8.97
C ILE A 206 16.32 9.87 8.82
N ARG A 207 17.63 9.70 9.13
CA ARG A 207 18.63 10.76 9.02
C ARG A 207 18.79 11.25 7.57
N ILE A 208 18.95 10.32 6.64
CA ILE A 208 19.10 10.62 5.20
C ILE A 208 17.87 11.36 4.68
N VAL A 209 16.66 10.84 4.94
CA VAL A 209 15.43 11.44 4.45
C VAL A 209 15.21 12.83 5.04
N ASN A 210 15.48 13.03 6.34
CA ASN A 210 15.34 14.34 6.96
C ASN A 210 16.35 15.36 6.43
N LYS A 211 17.57 14.94 6.08
CA LYS A 211 18.56 15.78 5.38
C LYS A 211 18.04 16.15 3.98
N ALA A 212 17.62 15.17 3.20
CA ALA A 212 17.12 15.37 1.85
C ALA A 212 15.89 16.30 1.80
N ARG A 213 14.96 16.17 2.74
CA ARG A 213 13.80 17.08 2.86
C ARG A 213 14.18 18.55 3.00
N ARG A 214 15.29 18.85 3.67
CA ARG A 214 15.79 20.22 3.81
C ARG A 214 16.49 20.70 2.54
N GLU A 215 17.36 19.85 1.96
CA GLU A 215 18.20 20.19 0.82
C GLU A 215 17.41 20.26 -0.50
N LEU A 216 16.37 19.43 -0.64
CA LEU A 216 15.54 19.35 -1.84
C LEU A 216 14.20 20.11 -1.70
N LYS A 217 14.04 20.94 -0.66
CA LYS A 217 12.84 21.76 -0.49
C LYS A 217 12.56 22.61 -1.72
N GLY A 218 11.34 22.49 -2.26
CA GLY A 218 10.92 23.18 -3.49
C GLY A 218 11.34 22.53 -4.80
N LYS A 219 12.18 21.46 -4.76
CA LYS A 219 12.57 20.66 -5.92
C LYS A 219 11.88 19.29 -5.97
N LEU A 220 11.79 18.62 -4.81
CA LEU A 220 11.21 17.30 -4.67
C LEU A 220 10.41 17.22 -3.37
N VAL A 221 9.15 16.81 -3.45
CA VAL A 221 8.34 16.48 -2.25
C VAL A 221 8.73 15.07 -1.81
N ILE A 222 9.11 14.91 -0.55
CA ILE A 222 9.52 13.62 0.01
C ILE A 222 8.54 13.23 1.10
N ASP A 223 7.68 12.27 0.82
CA ASP A 223 6.87 11.61 1.84
C ASP A 223 7.66 10.45 2.42
N PHE A 224 7.64 10.34 3.74
CA PHE A 224 8.35 9.28 4.42
C PHE A 224 7.46 8.58 5.44
N VAL A 225 7.36 7.28 5.30
CA VAL A 225 6.67 6.40 6.23
C VAL A 225 7.73 5.54 6.94
N PRO A 226 8.25 5.98 8.11
CA PRO A 226 9.27 5.24 8.83
C PRO A 226 8.70 3.94 9.40
N ALA A 227 9.58 2.98 9.67
CA ALA A 227 9.22 1.77 10.40
C ALA A 227 8.75 2.11 11.82
N ASP A 228 7.61 1.59 12.22
CA ASP A 228 7.05 1.82 13.55
C ASP A 228 7.45 0.76 14.59
N TYR A 229 7.89 -0.41 14.16
CA TYR A 229 8.32 -1.51 15.05
C TYR A 229 9.59 -1.20 15.87
N HIS A 230 10.31 -0.10 15.57
CA HIS A 230 11.39 0.44 16.40
C HIS A 230 10.96 1.64 17.26
N GLU A 231 9.72 2.13 17.11
CA GLU A 231 9.19 3.29 17.81
C GLU A 231 8.65 2.95 19.21
N GLN A 232 8.29 3.99 19.97
CA GLN A 232 7.71 3.87 21.32
C GLN A 232 6.20 4.11 21.33
N LEU A 233 5.69 4.75 20.30
CA LEU A 233 4.30 5.16 20.18
C LEU A 233 3.77 4.75 18.81
N PRO A 234 2.56 4.24 18.73
CA PRO A 234 1.96 3.87 17.47
C PRO A 234 1.57 5.10 16.65
N LYS A 235 1.50 4.92 15.34
CA LYS A 235 0.90 5.90 14.43
C LYS A 235 -0.62 5.72 14.41
N ARG A 236 -1.32 6.80 14.13
CA ARG A 236 -2.74 6.76 13.84
C ARG A 236 -2.98 5.93 12.58
N CYS A 237 -3.82 4.90 12.68
CA CYS A 237 -4.17 4.02 11.56
C CYS A 237 -4.88 4.82 10.45
N MET A 238 -4.24 5.03 9.29
CA MET A 238 -4.85 5.69 8.12
C MET A 238 -5.65 6.96 8.45
N GLY A 239 -5.18 7.77 9.39
CA GLY A 239 -5.95 8.92 9.88
C GLY A 239 -7.09 8.58 10.85
N GLY A 240 -7.26 7.32 11.19
CA GLY A 240 -8.31 6.68 11.99
C GLY A 240 -9.02 5.59 11.19
N TRP A 241 -9.40 4.50 11.85
CA TRP A 241 -10.11 3.39 11.21
C TRP A 241 -11.38 3.86 10.50
N GLY A 242 -11.46 3.61 9.19
CA GLY A 242 -12.62 3.98 8.37
C GLY A 242 -12.99 5.46 8.39
N THR A 243 -12.01 6.39 8.47
CA THR A 243 -12.27 7.84 8.60
C THR A 243 -11.84 8.67 7.40
N THR A 244 -10.82 8.28 6.65
CA THR A 244 -10.26 9.09 5.56
C THR A 244 -10.40 8.47 4.19
N GLY A 245 -10.47 7.16 4.11
CA GLY A 245 -10.56 6.44 2.85
C GLY A 245 -11.13 5.04 3.00
N LEU A 246 -11.39 4.45 1.86
CA LEU A 246 -11.85 3.07 1.73
C LEU A 246 -11.07 2.35 0.63
N ASN A 247 -11.05 1.03 0.70
CA ASN A 247 -10.46 0.16 -0.30
C ASN A 247 -11.52 -0.77 -0.88
N ILE A 248 -11.51 -0.98 -2.19
CA ILE A 248 -12.35 -2.00 -2.85
C ILE A 248 -11.43 -3.06 -3.44
N THR A 249 -11.63 -4.30 -3.03
CA THR A 249 -10.88 -5.45 -3.53
C THR A 249 -11.32 -5.86 -4.93
N PRO A 250 -10.54 -6.66 -5.67
CA PRO A 250 -10.92 -7.09 -7.00
C PRO A 250 -12.25 -7.85 -7.08
N ASP A 251 -12.62 -8.57 -6.03
CA ASP A 251 -13.89 -9.31 -5.90
C ASP A 251 -15.03 -8.49 -5.30
N GLY A 252 -14.78 -7.20 -5.02
CA GLY A 252 -15.81 -6.22 -4.64
C GLY A 252 -16.03 -6.02 -3.15
N GLN A 253 -15.26 -6.63 -2.27
CA GLN A 253 -15.35 -6.34 -0.84
C GLN A 253 -14.86 -4.92 -0.56
N VAL A 254 -15.54 -4.21 0.35
CA VAL A 254 -15.19 -2.84 0.75
C VAL A 254 -14.56 -2.84 2.12
N LEU A 255 -13.34 -2.38 2.19
CA LEU A 255 -12.49 -2.45 3.38
C LEU A 255 -12.15 -1.04 3.90
N PRO A 256 -12.06 -0.84 5.22
CA PRO A 256 -11.54 0.40 5.81
C PRO A 256 -10.02 0.55 5.65
N CYS A 257 -9.32 -0.52 5.35
CA CYS A 257 -7.88 -0.59 5.06
C CYS A 257 -7.61 -1.87 4.29
N HIS A 258 -6.68 -1.88 3.32
CA HIS A 258 -6.35 -3.06 2.53
C HIS A 258 -5.88 -4.28 3.37
N ALA A 259 -5.31 -4.06 4.56
CA ALA A 259 -4.92 -5.13 5.47
C ALA A 259 -6.07 -5.62 6.40
N ALA A 260 -7.26 -5.04 6.33
CA ALA A 260 -8.36 -5.34 7.27
C ALA A 260 -8.86 -6.79 7.17
N GLN A 261 -8.69 -7.44 6.01
CA GLN A 261 -9.03 -8.86 5.82
C GLN A 261 -8.22 -9.82 6.71
N THR A 262 -7.11 -9.35 7.31
CA THR A 262 -6.34 -10.16 8.28
C THR A 262 -7.03 -10.30 9.64
N ILE A 263 -8.13 -9.58 9.88
CA ILE A 263 -8.92 -9.65 11.11
C ILE A 263 -10.12 -10.59 10.86
N PRO A 264 -10.08 -11.84 11.37
CA PRO A 264 -10.97 -12.91 10.88
C PRO A 264 -12.43 -12.77 11.32
N HIS A 265 -12.75 -11.96 12.33
CA HIS A 265 -14.14 -11.77 12.78
C HIS A 265 -14.84 -10.61 12.05
N LEU A 266 -14.14 -9.83 11.22
CA LEU A 266 -14.77 -8.79 10.43
C LEU A 266 -15.46 -9.38 9.21
N VAL A 267 -16.69 -8.95 8.97
CA VAL A 267 -17.46 -9.26 7.76
C VAL A 267 -17.53 -8.01 6.91
N PHE A 268 -17.08 -8.13 5.66
CA PHE A 268 -17.03 -7.02 4.74
C PHE A 268 -18.17 -7.08 3.75
N ASP A 269 -18.87 -5.95 3.60
CA ASP A 269 -19.89 -5.77 2.59
C ASP A 269 -19.28 -5.72 1.18
N ASN A 270 -20.10 -6.03 0.16
CA ASN A 270 -19.67 -6.06 -1.23
C ASN A 270 -20.41 -4.99 -2.05
N VAL A 271 -19.66 -4.28 -2.93
CA VAL A 271 -20.26 -3.23 -3.79
C VAL A 271 -21.25 -3.78 -4.83
N ARG A 272 -21.30 -5.12 -5.04
CA ARG A 272 -22.33 -5.73 -5.90
C ARG A 272 -23.72 -5.62 -5.29
N ASP A 273 -23.81 -5.69 -3.96
CA ASP A 273 -25.04 -5.88 -3.24
C ASP A 273 -25.44 -4.65 -2.40
N THR A 274 -24.46 -3.88 -1.93
CA THR A 274 -24.65 -2.77 -0.99
C THR A 274 -24.01 -1.49 -1.52
N SER A 275 -24.67 -0.35 -1.34
CA SER A 275 -24.14 0.94 -1.77
C SER A 275 -22.92 1.36 -0.94
N LEU A 276 -21.96 2.09 -1.56
CA LEU A 276 -20.80 2.60 -0.83
C LEU A 276 -21.18 3.52 0.32
N SER A 277 -22.26 4.30 0.17
CA SER A 277 -22.78 5.17 1.23
C SER A 277 -23.25 4.35 2.41
N ASP A 278 -24.01 3.28 2.18
CA ASP A 278 -24.50 2.43 3.24
C ASP A 278 -23.36 1.68 3.94
N ILE A 279 -22.42 1.13 3.17
CA ILE A 279 -21.21 0.48 3.71
C ILE A 279 -20.40 1.47 4.56
N TRP A 280 -20.18 2.68 4.08
CA TRP A 280 -19.39 3.68 4.79
C TRP A 280 -19.99 4.10 6.12
N TYR A 281 -21.31 4.36 6.15
CA TYR A 281 -21.97 4.86 7.35
C TYR A 281 -22.45 3.75 8.29
N ASN A 282 -22.92 2.64 7.76
CA ASN A 282 -23.61 1.59 8.52
C ASN A 282 -22.86 0.26 8.57
N GLY A 283 -21.87 0.02 7.68
CA GLY A 283 -21.13 -1.23 7.61
C GLY A 283 -20.44 -1.61 8.93
N SER A 284 -20.64 -2.83 9.37
CA SER A 284 -20.14 -3.31 10.67
C SER A 284 -18.61 -3.27 10.76
N ALA A 285 -17.91 -3.64 9.67
CA ALA A 285 -16.45 -3.60 9.61
C ALA A 285 -15.91 -2.17 9.70
N PHE A 286 -16.58 -1.18 9.09
CA PHE A 286 -16.18 0.23 9.19
C PHE A 286 -16.41 0.78 10.59
N ASN A 287 -17.48 0.36 11.27
CA ASN A 287 -17.81 0.86 12.60
C ASN A 287 -17.10 0.11 13.73
N ALA A 288 -16.44 -1.03 13.46
CA ALA A 288 -15.81 -1.87 14.48
C ALA A 288 -14.78 -1.14 15.36
N TYR A 289 -14.00 -0.22 14.74
CA TYR A 289 -12.93 0.50 15.44
C TYR A 289 -12.98 2.01 15.21
N ARG A 290 -14.12 2.56 14.83
CA ARG A 290 -14.35 4.01 14.82
C ARG A 290 -14.52 4.55 16.24
N GLY A 291 -14.00 5.76 16.48
CA GLY A 291 -14.07 6.39 17.79
C GLY A 291 -13.13 5.74 18.83
N THR A 292 -13.53 5.78 20.08
CA THR A 292 -12.71 5.34 21.21
C THR A 292 -13.36 4.26 22.08
N ASP A 293 -14.66 4.00 21.90
CA ASP A 293 -15.45 3.15 22.82
C ASP A 293 -15.05 1.66 22.79
N TRP A 294 -14.40 1.23 21.72
CA TRP A 294 -13.88 -0.13 21.54
C TRP A 294 -12.53 -0.36 22.23
N MET A 295 -11.87 0.71 22.69
CA MET A 295 -10.49 0.66 23.19
C MET A 295 -10.36 -0.11 24.50
N PRO A 296 -9.23 -0.84 24.71
CA PRO A 296 -8.93 -1.44 26.02
C PRO A 296 -8.62 -0.34 27.06
N ASP A 297 -8.73 -0.69 28.33
CA ASP A 297 -8.57 0.22 29.48
C ASP A 297 -7.25 1.05 29.40
N THR A 298 -6.15 0.41 28.98
CA THR A 298 -4.86 1.09 28.79
C THR A 298 -4.94 2.25 27.79
N CYS A 299 -5.73 2.12 26.74
CA CYS A 299 -5.93 3.16 25.73
C CYS A 299 -6.99 4.15 26.19
N MET A 300 -8.07 3.71 26.82
CA MET A 300 -9.16 4.55 27.33
C MET A 300 -8.68 5.58 28.35
N SER A 301 -7.76 5.19 29.24
CA SER A 301 -7.16 6.07 30.26
C SER A 301 -5.98 6.90 29.72
N CYS A 302 -5.62 6.77 28.44
CA CYS A 302 -4.45 7.43 27.86
C CYS A 302 -4.80 8.83 27.35
N ASP A 303 -3.93 9.80 27.64
CA ASP A 303 -3.99 11.16 27.11
C ASP A 303 -3.82 11.23 25.56
N ARG A 304 -3.32 10.16 24.96
CA ARG A 304 -3.13 10.05 23.51
C ARG A 304 -4.28 9.37 22.77
N LYS A 305 -5.34 8.95 23.45
CA LYS A 305 -6.41 8.14 22.83
C LYS A 305 -7.05 8.78 21.59
N GLU A 306 -7.13 10.10 21.53
CA GLU A 306 -7.65 10.85 20.38
C GLU A 306 -6.56 11.33 19.40
N ILE A 307 -5.28 10.98 19.67
CA ILE A 307 -4.14 11.29 18.82
C ILE A 307 -3.83 10.11 17.92
N ASP A 308 -3.59 8.93 18.50
CA ASP A 308 -3.20 7.71 17.77
C ASP A 308 -4.34 6.71 17.58
N PHE A 309 -5.48 6.91 18.25
CA PHE A 309 -6.67 6.04 18.16
C PHE A 309 -6.33 4.56 18.37
N GLY A 310 -5.44 4.28 19.33
CA GLY A 310 -5.03 2.91 19.66
C GLY A 310 -4.12 2.25 18.63
N GLY A 311 -3.67 2.95 17.59
CA GLY A 311 -2.74 2.45 16.59
C GLY A 311 -3.37 1.54 15.52
N CYS A 312 -2.59 0.62 14.95
CA CYS A 312 -2.98 -0.25 13.86
C CYS A 312 -3.63 -1.57 14.35
N ARG A 313 -4.90 -1.79 14.02
CA ARG A 313 -5.65 -3.00 14.42
C ARG A 313 -5.17 -4.27 13.70
N CYS A 314 -4.80 -4.13 12.43
CA CYS A 314 -4.25 -5.23 11.65
C CYS A 314 -2.89 -5.70 12.21
N GLN A 315 -2.06 -4.76 12.66
CA GLN A 315 -0.78 -5.06 13.33
C GLN A 315 -1.01 -5.67 14.71
N ALA A 316 -1.97 -5.16 15.49
CA ALA A 316 -2.35 -5.75 16.77
C ALA A 316 -2.78 -7.21 16.55
N MET A 317 -3.67 -7.50 15.60
CA MET A 317 -4.06 -8.86 15.23
C MET A 317 -2.86 -9.72 14.83
N ALA A 318 -2.01 -9.24 13.92
CA ALA A 318 -0.89 -10.02 13.40
C ALA A 318 0.15 -10.41 14.46
N LEU A 319 0.35 -9.56 15.47
CA LEU A 319 1.42 -9.74 16.47
C LEU A 319 0.93 -10.32 17.79
N THR A 320 -0.36 -10.16 18.12
CA THR A 320 -0.92 -10.60 19.41
C THR A 320 -2.02 -11.65 19.26
N GLY A 321 -2.62 -11.78 18.08
CA GLY A 321 -3.83 -12.59 17.85
C GLY A 321 -5.13 -11.90 18.28
N ASP A 322 -5.05 -10.66 18.80
CA ASP A 322 -6.20 -9.88 19.24
C ASP A 322 -6.16 -8.47 18.65
N PRO A 323 -7.10 -8.10 17.78
CA PRO A 323 -7.15 -6.77 17.18
C PRO A 323 -7.62 -5.68 18.17
N ASN A 324 -8.20 -6.06 19.33
CA ASN A 324 -8.56 -5.12 20.39
C ASN A 324 -7.43 -4.81 21.37
N ALA A 325 -6.31 -5.56 21.30
CA ALA A 325 -5.16 -5.31 22.15
C ALA A 325 -4.59 -3.90 21.95
N THR A 326 -3.98 -3.34 23.00
CA THR A 326 -3.14 -2.15 22.86
C THR A 326 -2.09 -2.42 21.79
N ASP A 327 -1.94 -1.51 20.81
CA ASP A 327 -0.99 -1.68 19.71
C ASP A 327 0.39 -2.11 20.27
N PRO A 328 0.98 -3.20 19.77
CA PRO A 328 2.25 -3.74 20.28
C PRO A 328 3.44 -2.78 20.17
N VAL A 329 3.36 -1.78 19.28
CA VAL A 329 4.37 -0.70 19.18
C VAL A 329 4.30 0.24 20.38
N CYS A 330 3.13 0.40 21.00
CA CYS A 330 2.95 1.29 22.15
C CYS A 330 3.77 0.81 23.36
N ALA A 331 4.58 1.71 23.94
CA ALA A 331 5.35 1.40 25.14
C ALA A 331 4.49 1.00 26.36
N LYS A 332 3.19 1.34 26.35
CA LYS A 332 2.22 0.91 27.36
C LYS A 332 1.62 -0.47 27.10
N SER A 333 1.90 -1.07 25.92
CA SER A 333 1.41 -2.40 25.58
C SER A 333 2.18 -3.48 26.34
N PRO A 334 1.51 -4.50 26.89
CA PRO A 334 2.20 -5.65 27.48
C PRO A 334 3.02 -6.45 26.45
N HIS A 335 2.76 -6.23 25.16
CA HIS A 335 3.45 -6.90 24.06
C HIS A 335 4.65 -6.11 23.52
N HIS A 336 4.89 -4.87 23.98
CA HIS A 336 5.92 -3.98 23.43
C HIS A 336 7.33 -4.57 23.42
N ILE A 337 7.75 -5.13 24.55
CA ILE A 337 9.09 -5.74 24.68
C ILE A 337 9.22 -6.95 23.75
N LYS A 338 8.17 -7.78 23.65
CA LYS A 338 8.16 -8.95 22.76
C LYS A 338 8.34 -8.54 21.31
N VAL A 339 7.64 -7.50 20.84
CA VAL A 339 7.74 -7.02 19.45
C VAL A 339 9.12 -6.45 19.15
N LYS A 340 9.71 -5.69 20.07
CA LYS A 340 11.08 -5.21 19.91
C LYS A 340 12.11 -6.36 19.86
N HIS A 341 11.91 -7.36 20.70
CA HIS A 341 12.76 -8.54 20.69
C HIS A 341 12.64 -9.30 19.37
N GLN A 342 11.43 -9.54 18.90
CA GLN A 342 11.18 -10.15 17.59
C GLN A 342 11.80 -9.35 16.44
N ALA A 343 11.66 -8.01 16.42
CA ALA A 343 12.28 -7.17 15.39
C ALA A 343 13.80 -7.32 15.40
N HIS A 344 14.42 -7.37 16.59
CA HIS A 344 15.85 -7.61 16.73
C HIS A 344 16.26 -9.01 16.26
N GLU A 345 15.54 -10.06 16.66
CA GLU A 345 15.81 -11.46 16.27
C GLU A 345 15.73 -11.63 14.74
N HIS A 346 14.67 -11.10 14.09
CA HIS A 346 14.53 -11.16 12.63
C HIS A 346 15.64 -10.36 11.95
N ALA A 347 15.98 -9.18 12.49
CA ALA A 347 17.07 -8.38 11.96
C ALA A 347 18.44 -9.05 12.13
N ALA A 348 18.66 -9.83 13.18
CA ALA A 348 19.93 -10.53 13.44
C ALA A 348 20.21 -11.70 12.48
N LYS A 349 19.20 -12.19 11.73
CA LYS A 349 19.37 -13.31 10.80
C LYS A 349 20.24 -13.00 9.57
N GLY A 350 20.49 -11.71 9.29
CA GLY A 350 21.43 -11.29 8.26
C GLY A 350 20.85 -11.26 6.85
N ASP A 351 21.71 -10.99 5.88
CA ASP A 351 21.33 -10.77 4.48
C ASP A 351 21.22 -12.07 3.66
N ASP A 352 21.75 -13.19 4.18
CA ASP A 352 21.76 -14.49 3.48
C ASP A 352 20.43 -15.26 3.56
N VAL A 353 19.42 -14.71 4.25
CA VAL A 353 18.09 -15.33 4.32
C VAL A 353 17.44 -15.31 2.94
N PRO A 354 17.06 -16.49 2.38
CA PRO A 354 16.46 -16.55 1.06
C PRO A 354 15.07 -15.87 1.04
N LEU A 355 14.75 -15.24 -0.10
CA LEU A 355 13.45 -14.67 -0.35
C LEU A 355 12.45 -15.73 -0.80
N THR A 356 11.24 -15.68 -0.25
CA THR A 356 10.11 -16.49 -0.69
C THR A 356 9.26 -15.66 -1.64
N TYR A 357 9.22 -16.05 -2.90
CA TYR A 357 8.44 -15.38 -3.93
C TYR A 357 7.04 -15.97 -4.06
N ARG A 358 6.11 -15.14 -4.52
CA ARG A 358 4.78 -15.58 -4.90
C ARG A 358 4.87 -16.47 -6.14
N GLN A 359 4.27 -17.66 -6.05
CA GLN A 359 4.14 -18.54 -7.22
C GLN A 359 3.12 -17.94 -8.21
N PRO A 360 3.37 -18.01 -9.53
CA PRO A 360 2.35 -17.68 -10.52
C PRO A 360 1.10 -18.53 -10.32
N PRO A 361 -0.11 -18.01 -10.56
CA PRO A 361 -1.32 -18.84 -10.54
C PRO A 361 -1.17 -20.01 -11.51
N GLY A 362 -1.34 -21.23 -11.03
CA GLY A 362 -1.23 -22.48 -11.84
C GLY A 362 -0.02 -23.37 -11.56
N LYS A 363 1.02 -22.89 -10.86
CA LYS A 363 2.18 -23.75 -10.49
C LYS A 363 2.13 -24.31 -9.06
N ALA A 364 1.12 -23.98 -8.27
CA ALA A 364 1.00 -24.48 -6.91
C ALA A 364 0.57 -25.96 -6.81
N ALA A 365 0.14 -26.58 -7.90
CA ALA A 365 -0.33 -27.99 -7.92
C ALA A 365 0.78 -29.02 -8.21
N GLU A 366 1.95 -28.61 -8.72
CA GLU A 366 3.02 -29.54 -9.09
C GLU A 366 4.09 -29.77 -8.01
N ALA A 367 4.02 -29.06 -6.87
CA ALA A 367 5.01 -29.14 -5.80
C ALA A 367 4.54 -29.94 -4.56
N ALA A 368 3.39 -30.65 -4.66
CA ALA A 368 2.80 -31.45 -3.58
C ALA A 368 2.66 -32.94 -3.94
N GLU A 369 3.44 -33.46 -4.93
CA GLU A 369 3.61 -34.91 -5.16
C GLU A 369 5.01 -35.39 -4.76
#